data_145a1898d2c7239411b502fff87c0b97
#
_entry.id   145a1898d2c7239411b502fff87c0b97
#
_cell.length_a   1.000
_cell.length_b   1.000
_cell.length_c   1.000
_cell.angle_alpha   90.00
_cell.angle_beta   90.00
_cell.angle_gamma   90.00
#
_symmetry.space_group_name_H-M   'P 1'
#
loop_
_entity.id
_entity.type
_entity.pdbx_description
1 polymer ?
#
loop_
_entity_poly.entity_id
_entity_poly.type
_entity_poly.pdbx_seq_one_letter_code
_entity_poly.pdbx_strand_id
1 'polypeptide(L)'
;MTTETERKTGVEALTSGAMAAVWEWVQGKIPDGVDVFDAHAHIGADVDGRTMTAEGVRERMVAAGVVRSIVFPLNDPNARDDYSGPNEVVWNAHEEHPGFFVPFFRLNPHLGYDGEFARCLERGFRGLKLHPVSQKFELDDPRVVRLFAMAAEADLPVLIHAGFAMERIVEPLLPTVERYPNLRLILGHAGMVEVLEAVRRFEDHPNVLFETSVVRAKDLYVLFSTLDPSRISYGSDIPYGDFPSTLHATLAAADAAGVPDEALPGILSGNIRRWFP
;
A
#
# COMPACT_ATOMS: atom_id res chain seq x y z
N MET A 1 30.53 -9.53 -34.70
CA MET A 1 29.52 -10.25 -33.90
C MET A 1 29.84 -9.99 -32.44
N THR A 2 29.01 -9.18 -31.77
CA THR A 2 29.15 -8.94 -30.32
C THR A 2 28.86 -10.23 -29.57
N THR A 3 29.66 -10.57 -28.58
CA THR A 3 29.48 -11.76 -27.76
C THR A 3 28.24 -11.61 -26.85
N GLU A 4 27.67 -12.71 -26.40
CA GLU A 4 26.52 -12.72 -25.48
C GLU A 4 26.83 -11.99 -24.17
N THR A 5 28.09 -12.08 -23.71
CA THR A 5 28.61 -11.37 -22.53
C THR A 5 28.63 -9.85 -22.75
N GLU A 6 29.07 -9.37 -23.93
CA GLU A 6 29.10 -7.93 -24.27
C GLU A 6 27.67 -7.35 -24.36
N ARG A 7 26.71 -8.13 -24.87
CA ARG A 7 25.30 -7.71 -24.89
C ARG A 7 24.72 -7.60 -23.48
N LYS A 8 25.02 -8.56 -22.58
CA LYS A 8 24.54 -8.58 -21.20
C LYS A 8 25.09 -7.39 -20.42
N THR A 9 26.38 -7.09 -20.54
CA THR A 9 27.03 -5.92 -19.91
C THR A 9 26.46 -4.60 -20.45
N GLY A 10 26.18 -4.53 -21.74
CA GLY A 10 25.56 -3.36 -22.38
C GLY A 10 24.14 -3.11 -21.90
N VAL A 11 23.32 -4.16 -21.73
CA VAL A 11 21.95 -4.06 -21.20
C VAL A 11 21.95 -3.64 -19.72
N GLU A 12 22.83 -4.22 -18.91
CA GLU A 12 22.98 -3.84 -17.50
C GLU A 12 23.39 -2.37 -17.33
N ALA A 13 24.33 -1.89 -18.14
CA ALA A 13 24.76 -0.49 -18.12
C ALA A 13 23.65 0.47 -18.58
N LEU A 14 22.89 0.13 -19.63
CA LEU A 14 21.75 0.92 -20.10
C LEU A 14 20.63 0.97 -19.05
N THR A 15 20.32 -0.17 -18.43
CA THR A 15 19.30 -0.25 -17.38
C THR A 15 19.70 0.57 -16.17
N SER A 16 20.96 0.47 -15.74
CA SER A 16 21.49 1.24 -14.61
C SER A 16 21.48 2.75 -14.88
N GLY A 17 21.86 3.17 -16.11
CA GLY A 17 21.80 4.57 -16.51
C GLY A 17 20.38 5.12 -16.59
N ALA A 18 19.44 4.35 -17.12
CA ALA A 18 18.02 4.73 -17.17
C ALA A 18 17.42 4.87 -15.76
N MET A 19 17.71 3.94 -14.86
CA MET A 19 17.23 4.02 -13.48
C MET A 19 17.84 5.22 -12.73
N ALA A 20 19.10 5.55 -12.96
CA ALA A 20 19.72 6.74 -12.39
C ALA A 20 19.02 8.03 -12.86
N ALA A 21 18.72 8.14 -14.16
CA ALA A 21 17.99 9.29 -14.70
C ALA A 21 16.56 9.40 -14.15
N VAL A 22 15.86 8.28 -14.01
CA VAL A 22 14.54 8.23 -13.37
C VAL A 22 14.63 8.74 -11.91
N TRP A 23 15.63 8.28 -11.18
CA TRP A 23 15.82 8.68 -9.79
C TRP A 23 16.18 10.16 -9.63
N GLU A 24 17.06 10.69 -10.47
CA GLU A 24 17.39 12.11 -10.51
C GLU A 24 16.14 12.97 -10.79
N TRP A 25 15.31 12.56 -11.74
CA TRP A 25 14.06 13.22 -12.03
C TRP A 25 13.10 13.18 -10.83
N VAL A 26 12.94 12.04 -10.16
CA VAL A 26 12.12 11.88 -8.96
C VAL A 26 12.57 12.82 -7.85
N GLN A 27 13.88 12.85 -7.55
CA GLN A 27 14.44 13.73 -6.55
C GLN A 27 14.20 15.21 -6.86
N GLY A 28 14.26 15.60 -8.13
CA GLY A 28 13.98 16.97 -8.58
C GLY A 28 12.50 17.36 -8.51
N LYS A 29 11.58 16.39 -8.40
CA LYS A 29 10.13 16.62 -8.31
C LYS A 29 9.59 16.59 -6.87
N ILE A 30 10.28 15.95 -5.94
CA ILE A 30 9.89 15.98 -4.53
C ILE A 30 10.23 17.37 -3.98
N PRO A 31 9.27 18.14 -3.44
CA PRO A 31 9.54 19.46 -2.91
C PRO A 31 10.51 19.42 -1.72
N ASP A 32 11.34 20.45 -1.58
CA ASP A 32 12.33 20.54 -0.51
C ASP A 32 11.69 20.41 0.87
N GLY A 33 12.26 19.54 1.71
CA GLY A 33 11.81 19.32 3.07
C GLY A 33 10.54 18.46 3.20
N VAL A 34 10.05 17.87 2.09
CA VAL A 34 8.92 16.96 2.11
C VAL A 34 9.39 15.53 2.43
N ASP A 35 8.90 15.01 3.52
CA ASP A 35 9.07 13.61 3.89
C ASP A 35 8.19 12.69 3.04
N VAL A 36 8.66 11.49 2.73
CA VAL A 36 7.85 10.44 2.11
C VAL A 36 7.37 9.46 3.18
N PHE A 37 6.06 9.23 3.23
CA PHE A 37 5.41 8.20 4.04
C PHE A 37 4.84 7.13 3.10
N ASP A 38 5.45 5.96 3.07
CA ASP A 38 5.01 4.83 2.27
C ASP A 38 3.80 4.13 2.92
N ALA A 39 2.65 4.17 2.25
CA ALA A 39 1.42 3.58 2.77
C ALA A 39 1.30 2.06 2.51
N HIS A 40 2.25 1.42 1.82
CA HIS A 40 2.11 0.04 1.36
C HIS A 40 3.45 -0.69 1.24
N ALA A 41 3.83 -1.43 2.27
CA ALA A 41 5.03 -2.26 2.26
C ALA A 41 4.84 -3.59 2.98
N HIS A 42 5.57 -4.60 2.53
CA HIS A 42 5.49 -5.95 3.09
C HIS A 42 6.82 -6.37 3.71
N ILE A 43 6.74 -7.18 4.78
CA ILE A 43 7.88 -7.88 5.37
C ILE A 43 7.53 -9.34 5.67
N GLY A 44 8.54 -10.19 5.85
CA GLY A 44 8.38 -11.62 6.11
C GLY A 44 8.69 -12.49 4.89
N ALA A 45 7.98 -13.60 4.75
CA ALA A 45 8.11 -14.55 3.64
C ALA A 45 6.81 -14.61 2.84
N ASP A 46 6.91 -14.91 1.53
CA ASP A 46 5.78 -15.09 0.64
C ASP A 46 5.73 -16.50 0.06
N VAL A 47 4.54 -16.95 -0.33
CA VAL A 47 4.31 -18.25 -1.00
C VAL A 47 5.06 -18.39 -2.33
N ASP A 48 5.43 -17.27 -2.97
CA ASP A 48 6.21 -17.24 -4.21
C ASP A 48 7.73 -17.34 -3.98
N GLY A 49 8.15 -17.51 -2.72
CA GLY A 49 9.54 -17.65 -2.32
C GLY A 49 10.27 -16.33 -2.05
N ARG A 50 9.61 -15.18 -2.23
CA ARG A 50 10.18 -13.89 -1.83
C ARG A 50 10.30 -13.80 -0.31
N THR A 51 11.36 -13.15 0.14
CA THR A 51 11.56 -12.81 1.56
C THR A 51 11.98 -11.36 1.67
N MET A 52 11.51 -10.68 2.71
CA MET A 52 11.88 -9.31 3.00
C MET A 52 12.06 -9.12 4.50
N THR A 53 13.29 -8.82 4.92
CA THR A 53 13.56 -8.48 6.31
C THR A 53 13.20 -7.03 6.61
N ALA A 54 12.89 -6.72 7.86
CA ALA A 54 12.62 -5.35 8.30
C ALA A 54 13.79 -4.41 7.98
N GLU A 55 15.04 -4.82 8.31
CA GLU A 55 16.22 -4.02 8.00
C GLU A 55 16.42 -3.84 6.50
N GLY A 56 16.28 -4.90 5.68
CA GLY A 56 16.45 -4.81 4.21
C GLY A 56 15.42 -3.89 3.56
N VAL A 57 14.19 -3.85 4.06
CA VAL A 57 13.16 -2.90 3.59
C VAL A 57 13.49 -1.49 4.06
N ARG A 58 13.87 -1.33 5.33
CA ARG A 58 14.22 -0.03 5.90
C ARG A 58 15.41 0.63 5.20
N GLU A 59 16.47 -0.12 4.91
CA GLU A 59 17.63 0.40 4.15
C GLU A 59 17.21 0.98 2.81
N ARG A 60 16.36 0.27 2.04
CA ARG A 60 15.85 0.74 0.75
C ARG A 60 14.96 1.98 0.90
N MET A 61 14.11 2.00 1.95
CA MET A 61 13.25 3.13 2.27
C MET A 61 14.05 4.39 2.59
N VAL A 62 15.03 4.28 3.48
CA VAL A 62 15.89 5.42 3.86
C VAL A 62 16.68 5.95 2.66
N ALA A 63 17.20 5.07 1.80
CA ALA A 63 17.88 5.46 0.56
C ALA A 63 16.95 6.20 -0.41
N ALA A 64 15.63 5.97 -0.33
CA ALA A 64 14.61 6.64 -1.13
C ALA A 64 13.98 7.87 -0.45
N GLY A 65 14.48 8.30 0.72
CA GLY A 65 13.92 9.43 1.46
C GLY A 65 12.61 9.11 2.19
N VAL A 66 12.25 7.83 2.32
CA VAL A 66 11.09 7.40 3.11
C VAL A 66 11.45 7.46 4.59
N VAL A 67 10.66 8.15 5.36
CA VAL A 67 10.89 8.35 6.81
C VAL A 67 9.92 7.55 7.67
N ARG A 68 8.84 7.04 7.10
CA ARG A 68 7.82 6.24 7.79
C ARG A 68 7.12 5.34 6.79
N SER A 69 6.71 4.14 7.23
CA SER A 69 5.96 3.22 6.37
C SER A 69 4.94 2.40 7.14
N ILE A 70 3.78 2.15 6.51
CA ILE A 70 2.89 1.07 6.90
C ILE A 70 3.51 -0.24 6.43
N VAL A 71 3.66 -1.19 7.34
CA VAL A 71 4.17 -2.53 7.02
C VAL A 71 3.22 -3.61 7.53
N PHE A 72 3.09 -4.66 6.75
CA PHE A 72 2.26 -5.83 7.08
C PHE A 72 2.89 -7.11 6.52
N PRO A 73 2.42 -8.29 7.00
CA PRO A 73 2.96 -9.56 6.55
C PRO A 73 2.78 -9.77 5.05
N LEU A 74 3.79 -10.34 4.40
CA LEU A 74 3.64 -11.03 3.12
C LEU A 74 2.60 -12.16 3.23
N ASN A 75 2.27 -12.82 2.13
CA ASN A 75 1.38 -13.98 2.13
C ASN A 75 2.18 -15.22 2.55
N ASP A 76 2.43 -15.35 3.86
CA ASP A 76 3.34 -16.33 4.44
C ASP A 76 2.85 -17.77 4.17
N PRO A 77 3.69 -18.65 3.61
CA PRO A 77 3.32 -20.05 3.36
C PRO A 77 3.04 -20.84 4.64
N ASN A 78 3.51 -20.36 5.79
CA ASN A 78 3.31 -20.96 7.10
C ASN A 78 2.14 -20.33 7.89
N ALA A 79 1.53 -19.27 7.38
CA ALA A 79 0.36 -18.62 7.98
C ALA A 79 -0.92 -19.46 7.81
N ARG A 80 -0.83 -20.77 8.09
CA ARG A 80 -1.91 -21.72 7.79
C ARG A 80 -3.14 -21.52 8.66
N ASP A 81 -2.92 -21.03 9.88
CA ASP A 81 -3.98 -21.04 10.87
C ASP A 81 -4.52 -19.63 11.15
N ASP A 82 -3.73 -18.68 11.65
CA ASP A 82 -4.27 -17.42 12.16
C ASP A 82 -3.43 -16.15 11.88
N TYR A 83 -2.34 -16.23 11.12
CA TYR A 83 -1.37 -15.17 10.91
C TYR A 83 -0.60 -14.70 12.17
N SER A 84 -0.77 -15.34 13.33
CA SER A 84 -0.09 -14.89 14.56
C SER A 84 1.42 -14.80 14.42
N GLY A 85 2.07 -15.80 13.82
CA GLY A 85 3.52 -15.79 13.56
C GLY A 85 3.96 -14.64 12.64
N PRO A 86 3.38 -14.48 11.44
CA PRO A 86 3.68 -13.34 10.56
C PRO A 86 3.38 -11.97 11.18
N ASN A 87 2.33 -11.84 11.99
CA ASN A 87 2.04 -10.61 12.73
C ASN A 87 3.15 -10.32 13.77
N GLU A 88 3.73 -11.35 14.42
CA GLU A 88 4.88 -11.17 15.31
C GLU A 88 6.10 -10.58 14.58
N VAL A 89 6.39 -11.01 13.35
CA VAL A 89 7.48 -10.45 12.55
C VAL A 89 7.28 -8.95 12.33
N VAL A 90 6.05 -8.52 12.02
CA VAL A 90 5.70 -7.11 11.83
C VAL A 90 5.82 -6.33 13.13
N TRP A 91 5.35 -6.91 14.23
CA TRP A 91 5.44 -6.26 15.53
C TRP A 91 6.90 -6.06 15.98
N ASN A 92 7.74 -7.08 15.86
CA ASN A 92 9.15 -6.99 16.20
C ASN A 92 9.85 -5.91 15.36
N ALA A 93 9.55 -5.81 14.08
CA ALA A 93 10.07 -4.73 13.23
C ALA A 93 9.66 -3.33 13.74
N HIS A 94 8.44 -3.17 14.22
CA HIS A 94 7.98 -1.92 14.84
C HIS A 94 8.74 -1.59 16.13
N GLU A 95 8.96 -2.58 17.01
CA GLU A 95 9.73 -2.41 18.25
C GLU A 95 11.21 -2.11 18.01
N GLU A 96 11.81 -2.75 17.01
CA GLU A 96 13.22 -2.54 16.63
C GLU A 96 13.45 -1.16 15.97
N HIS A 97 12.43 -0.59 15.32
CA HIS A 97 12.51 0.70 14.62
C HIS A 97 11.39 1.65 15.04
N PRO A 98 11.40 2.14 16.29
CA PRO A 98 10.32 2.97 16.83
C PRO A 98 10.06 4.23 15.98
N GLY A 99 8.80 4.45 15.62
CA GLY A 99 8.36 5.61 14.84
C GLY A 99 8.57 5.49 13.32
N PHE A 100 9.34 4.50 12.85
CA PHE A 100 9.54 4.26 11.42
C PHE A 100 8.44 3.37 10.83
N PHE A 101 8.17 2.20 11.43
CA PHE A 101 7.14 1.29 10.96
C PHE A 101 5.82 1.47 11.70
N VAL A 102 4.72 1.55 10.93
CA VAL A 102 3.35 1.51 11.40
C VAL A 102 2.83 0.07 11.19
N PRO A 103 2.66 -0.71 12.26
CA PRO A 103 2.38 -2.14 12.14
C PRO A 103 0.91 -2.38 11.79
N PHE A 104 0.65 -3.03 10.66
CA PHE A 104 -0.65 -3.59 10.32
C PHE A 104 -0.60 -5.11 10.45
N PHE A 105 -1.66 -5.72 10.95
CA PHE A 105 -1.77 -7.16 11.04
C PHE A 105 -2.63 -7.76 9.92
N ARG A 106 -2.50 -9.06 9.72
CA ARG A 106 -3.38 -9.84 8.84
C ARG A 106 -4.15 -10.87 9.65
N LEU A 107 -5.28 -11.29 9.14
CA LEU A 107 -6.12 -12.35 9.72
C LEU A 107 -6.57 -13.30 8.62
N ASN A 108 -6.90 -14.52 8.99
CA ASN A 108 -7.53 -15.46 8.06
C ASN A 108 -9.06 -15.41 8.21
N PRO A 109 -9.81 -14.85 7.23
CA PRO A 109 -11.26 -14.73 7.33
C PRO A 109 -12.01 -16.07 7.39
N HIS A 110 -11.35 -17.18 7.01
CA HIS A 110 -11.95 -18.51 7.00
C HIS A 110 -11.88 -19.23 8.35
N LEU A 111 -11.14 -18.67 9.30
CA LEU A 111 -10.93 -19.25 10.64
C LEU A 111 -11.54 -18.36 11.72
N GLY A 112 -11.46 -18.81 12.97
CA GLY A 112 -11.83 -17.97 14.11
C GLY A 112 -10.77 -16.91 14.37
N TYR A 113 -11.02 -15.66 14.01
CA TYR A 113 -10.05 -14.56 14.07
C TYR A 113 -10.22 -13.63 15.29
N ASP A 114 -11.26 -13.83 16.10
CA ASP A 114 -11.57 -12.92 17.23
C ASP A 114 -10.42 -12.81 18.22
N GLY A 115 -9.80 -13.93 18.58
CA GLY A 115 -8.68 -13.96 19.51
C GLY A 115 -7.44 -13.22 18.99
N GLU A 116 -7.08 -13.44 17.74
CA GLU A 116 -5.94 -12.77 17.13
C GLU A 116 -6.22 -11.28 16.88
N PHE A 117 -7.44 -10.91 16.49
CA PHE A 117 -7.84 -9.51 16.38
C PHE A 117 -7.67 -8.79 17.73
N ALA A 118 -8.23 -9.36 18.81
CA ALA A 118 -8.11 -8.80 20.14
C ALA A 118 -6.65 -8.68 20.60
N ARG A 119 -5.83 -9.73 20.38
CA ARG A 119 -4.41 -9.72 20.71
C ARG A 119 -3.66 -8.61 19.98
N CYS A 120 -3.89 -8.45 18.70
CA CYS A 120 -3.24 -7.39 17.91
C CYS A 120 -3.68 -6.00 18.35
N LEU A 121 -4.96 -5.82 18.68
CA LEU A 121 -5.47 -4.55 19.20
C LEU A 121 -4.85 -4.19 20.55
N GLU A 122 -4.84 -5.14 21.50
CA GLU A 122 -4.23 -4.96 22.84
C GLU A 122 -2.73 -4.65 22.75
N ARG A 123 -2.05 -5.25 21.78
CA ARG A 123 -0.61 -5.04 21.57
C ARG A 123 -0.30 -3.67 20.95
N GLY A 124 -1.26 -3.03 20.31
CA GLY A 124 -1.10 -1.69 19.74
C GLY A 124 -0.85 -1.65 18.24
N PHE A 125 -1.19 -2.71 17.51
CA PHE A 125 -1.24 -2.64 16.04
C PHE A 125 -2.14 -1.51 15.58
N ARG A 126 -1.79 -0.90 14.44
CA ARG A 126 -2.37 0.36 13.99
C ARG A 126 -3.31 0.21 12.79
N GLY A 127 -3.53 -0.99 12.30
CA GLY A 127 -4.45 -1.26 11.20
C GLY A 127 -4.46 -2.73 10.77
N LEU A 128 -5.40 -3.04 9.89
CA LEU A 128 -5.64 -4.38 9.34
C LEU A 128 -5.33 -4.40 7.83
N LYS A 129 -4.62 -5.42 7.36
CA LYS A 129 -4.43 -5.72 5.93
C LYS A 129 -5.29 -6.90 5.52
N LEU A 130 -6.05 -6.74 4.45
CA LEU A 130 -6.82 -7.81 3.81
C LEU A 130 -6.45 -7.95 2.33
N HIS A 131 -6.45 -9.18 1.81
CA HIS A 131 -6.10 -9.48 0.43
C HIS A 131 -7.05 -10.54 -0.16
N PRO A 132 -8.15 -10.12 -0.81
CA PRO A 132 -9.20 -11.02 -1.30
C PRO A 132 -8.65 -12.19 -2.12
N VAL A 133 -7.75 -11.91 -3.06
CA VAL A 133 -7.19 -12.93 -3.97
C VAL A 133 -6.33 -13.96 -3.24
N SER A 134 -5.32 -13.51 -2.48
CA SER A 134 -4.40 -14.42 -1.79
C SER A 134 -5.07 -15.17 -0.63
N GLN A 135 -6.06 -14.57 -0.01
CA GLN A 135 -6.81 -15.14 1.12
C GLN A 135 -8.13 -15.80 0.68
N LYS A 136 -8.46 -15.75 -0.63
CA LYS A 136 -9.59 -16.44 -1.27
C LYS A 136 -10.95 -16.14 -0.64
N PHE A 137 -11.28 -14.86 -0.50
CA PHE A 137 -12.58 -14.41 -0.01
C PHE A 137 -13.17 -13.33 -0.93
N GLU A 138 -14.50 -13.20 -0.89
CA GLU A 138 -15.24 -12.11 -1.53
C GLU A 138 -15.39 -10.93 -0.56
N LEU A 139 -15.44 -9.70 -1.09
CA LEU A 139 -15.51 -8.47 -0.27
C LEU A 139 -16.82 -8.34 0.51
N ASP A 140 -17.88 -8.96 0.03
CA ASP A 140 -19.22 -9.02 0.65
C ASP A 140 -19.44 -10.30 1.49
N ASP A 141 -18.43 -11.15 1.66
CA ASP A 141 -18.51 -12.29 2.57
C ASP A 141 -18.86 -11.80 3.98
N PRO A 142 -19.92 -12.33 4.62
CA PRO A 142 -20.35 -11.87 5.96
C PRO A 142 -19.25 -11.86 7.02
N ARG A 143 -18.25 -12.78 6.90
CA ARG A 143 -17.09 -12.84 7.80
C ARG A 143 -16.17 -11.65 7.60
N VAL A 144 -15.99 -11.22 6.34
CA VAL A 144 -15.17 -10.07 5.97
C VAL A 144 -15.89 -8.77 6.32
N VAL A 145 -17.20 -8.68 6.05
CA VAL A 145 -18.03 -7.54 6.48
C VAL A 145 -17.98 -7.36 8.00
N ARG A 146 -17.95 -8.47 8.76
CA ARG A 146 -17.76 -8.41 10.23
C ARG A 146 -16.38 -7.88 10.60
N LEU A 147 -15.30 -8.23 9.87
CA LEU A 147 -13.97 -7.65 10.11
C LEU A 147 -13.94 -6.15 9.85
N PHE A 148 -14.59 -5.67 8.80
CA PHE A 148 -14.75 -4.22 8.57
C PHE A 148 -15.51 -3.54 9.72
N ALA A 149 -16.57 -4.16 10.22
CA ALA A 149 -17.31 -3.64 11.39
C ALA A 149 -16.41 -3.55 12.63
N MET A 150 -15.69 -4.61 12.95
CA MET A 150 -14.75 -4.65 14.09
C MET A 150 -13.65 -3.60 13.96
N ALA A 151 -13.11 -3.42 12.77
CA ALA A 151 -12.09 -2.39 12.49
C ALA A 151 -12.67 -0.97 12.66
N ALA A 152 -13.89 -0.73 12.18
CA ALA A 152 -14.58 0.55 12.35
C ALA A 152 -14.86 0.86 13.82
N GLU A 153 -15.30 -0.14 14.62
CA GLU A 153 -15.53 -0.01 16.06
C GLU A 153 -14.23 0.28 16.84
N ALA A 154 -13.12 -0.32 16.41
CA ALA A 154 -11.81 -0.14 17.03
C ALA A 154 -11.03 1.09 16.51
N ASP A 155 -11.62 1.89 15.63
CA ASP A 155 -10.94 2.99 14.92
C ASP A 155 -9.64 2.56 14.23
N LEU A 156 -9.61 1.36 13.66
CA LEU A 156 -8.49 0.83 12.90
C LEU A 156 -8.70 1.03 11.40
N PRO A 157 -7.78 1.65 10.66
CA PRO A 157 -7.84 1.66 9.21
C PRO A 157 -7.62 0.25 8.65
N VAL A 158 -8.30 -0.02 7.54
CA VAL A 158 -8.15 -1.26 6.78
C VAL A 158 -7.52 -0.95 5.43
N LEU A 159 -6.39 -1.56 5.13
CA LEU A 159 -5.81 -1.56 3.80
C LEU A 159 -6.26 -2.84 3.08
N ILE A 160 -7.04 -2.66 2.01
CA ILE A 160 -7.53 -3.76 1.18
C ILE A 160 -6.76 -3.80 -0.15
N HIS A 161 -6.31 -4.99 -0.56
CA HIS A 161 -5.83 -5.17 -1.93
C HIS A 161 -6.99 -4.98 -2.90
N ALA A 162 -6.85 -4.06 -3.82
CA ALA A 162 -7.85 -3.71 -4.83
C ALA A 162 -7.18 -3.54 -6.22
N GLY A 163 -6.36 -4.49 -6.59
CA GLY A 163 -5.51 -4.44 -7.78
C GLY A 163 -5.57 -5.70 -8.64
N PHE A 164 -4.39 -6.22 -8.97
CA PHE A 164 -4.25 -7.39 -9.84
C PHE A 164 -5.10 -8.58 -9.38
N ALA A 165 -5.67 -9.31 -10.36
CA ALA A 165 -6.53 -10.47 -10.21
C ALA A 165 -7.87 -10.20 -9.49
N MET A 166 -8.22 -8.94 -9.22
CA MET A 166 -9.57 -8.54 -8.83
C MET A 166 -10.40 -8.27 -10.09
N GLU A 167 -11.60 -8.81 -10.15
CA GLU A 167 -12.55 -8.53 -11.23
C GLU A 167 -13.55 -7.44 -10.84
N ARG A 168 -13.95 -7.42 -9.56
CA ARG A 168 -14.93 -6.51 -9.00
C ARG A 168 -14.50 -6.04 -7.62
N ILE A 169 -14.55 -4.74 -7.41
CA ILE A 169 -14.10 -4.10 -6.17
C ILE A 169 -15.21 -3.23 -5.60
N VAL A 170 -15.74 -2.34 -6.44
CA VAL A 170 -16.63 -1.27 -6.01
C VAL A 170 -17.98 -1.81 -5.57
N GLU A 171 -18.64 -2.59 -6.41
CA GLU A 171 -20.00 -3.06 -6.12
C GLU A 171 -20.09 -3.92 -4.85
N PRO A 172 -19.20 -4.90 -4.58
CA PRO A 172 -19.27 -5.66 -3.35
C PRO A 172 -18.80 -4.87 -2.10
N LEU A 173 -17.97 -3.84 -2.26
CA LEU A 173 -17.42 -3.07 -1.15
C LEU A 173 -18.31 -1.89 -0.71
N LEU A 174 -19.02 -1.26 -1.66
CA LEU A 174 -19.80 -0.06 -1.44
C LEU A 174 -20.83 -0.19 -0.29
N PRO A 175 -21.63 -1.27 -0.20
CA PRO A 175 -22.59 -1.42 0.91
C PRO A 175 -21.93 -1.41 2.29
N THR A 176 -20.70 -1.90 2.38
CA THR A 176 -19.91 -1.87 3.63
C THR A 176 -19.44 -0.45 3.96
N VAL A 177 -18.94 0.29 2.96
CA VAL A 177 -18.50 1.68 3.15
C VAL A 177 -19.67 2.58 3.55
N GLU A 178 -20.84 2.41 2.92
CA GLU A 178 -22.07 3.14 3.25
C GLU A 178 -22.58 2.83 4.67
N ARG A 179 -22.49 1.55 5.06
CA ARG A 179 -22.95 1.08 6.38
C ARG A 179 -22.09 1.55 7.53
N TYR A 180 -20.77 1.67 7.29
CA TYR A 180 -19.77 2.03 8.32
C TYR A 180 -19.02 3.31 7.93
N PRO A 181 -19.64 4.50 8.07
CA PRO A 181 -19.05 5.76 7.62
C PRO A 181 -17.80 6.18 8.41
N ASN A 182 -17.54 5.55 9.56
CA ASN A 182 -16.30 5.69 10.33
C ASN A 182 -15.22 4.67 9.97
N LEU A 183 -15.48 3.71 9.08
CA LEU A 183 -14.47 2.79 8.57
C LEU A 183 -13.45 3.56 7.74
N ARG A 184 -12.22 3.65 8.20
CA ARG A 184 -11.10 4.23 7.45
C ARG A 184 -10.55 3.17 6.49
N LEU A 185 -10.75 3.37 5.18
CA LEU A 185 -10.38 2.41 4.15
C LEU A 185 -9.25 2.96 3.28
N ILE A 186 -8.16 2.19 3.13
CA ILE A 186 -7.10 2.43 2.16
C ILE A 186 -7.32 1.44 1.01
N LEU A 187 -7.69 1.97 -0.15
CA LEU A 187 -7.90 1.19 -1.36
C LEU A 187 -6.55 1.00 -2.06
N GLY A 188 -5.89 -0.12 -1.79
CA GLY A 188 -4.58 -0.45 -2.36
C GLY A 188 -4.65 -0.52 -3.88
N HIS A 189 -3.61 -0.04 -4.56
CA HIS A 189 -3.56 0.03 -6.03
C HIS A 189 -4.71 0.84 -6.65
N ALA A 190 -5.27 1.77 -5.89
CA ALA A 190 -6.32 2.72 -6.29
C ALA A 190 -7.56 2.09 -6.95
N GLY A 191 -7.85 0.81 -6.69
CA GLY A 191 -8.94 0.10 -7.36
C GLY A 191 -8.67 -0.24 -8.83
N MET A 192 -7.44 -0.09 -9.27
CA MET A 192 -6.84 -0.40 -10.58
C MET A 192 -7.83 -0.51 -11.76
N VAL A 193 -8.43 -1.70 -11.98
CA VAL A 193 -9.29 -1.93 -13.17
C VAL A 193 -10.59 -1.17 -13.11
N GLU A 194 -11.06 -0.79 -11.93
CA GLU A 194 -12.29 -0.04 -11.69
C GLU A 194 -12.02 1.39 -11.19
N VAL A 195 -10.79 1.95 -11.40
CA VAL A 195 -10.40 3.25 -10.82
C VAL A 195 -11.42 4.35 -11.02
N LEU A 196 -11.96 4.51 -12.24
CA LEU A 196 -12.96 5.54 -12.53
C LEU A 196 -14.28 5.29 -11.81
N GLU A 197 -14.72 4.04 -11.74
CA GLU A 197 -15.93 3.67 -11.00
C GLU A 197 -15.70 3.84 -9.48
N ALA A 198 -14.53 3.44 -8.98
CA ALA A 198 -14.17 3.62 -7.58
C ALA A 198 -14.16 5.12 -7.19
N VAL A 199 -13.59 5.99 -8.02
CA VAL A 199 -13.63 7.43 -7.79
C VAL A 199 -15.07 7.93 -7.71
N ARG A 200 -15.92 7.62 -8.70
CA ARG A 200 -17.31 8.07 -8.75
C ARG A 200 -18.17 7.59 -7.58
N ARG A 201 -17.98 6.32 -7.16
CA ARG A 201 -18.82 5.71 -6.13
C ARG A 201 -18.35 6.03 -4.72
N PHE A 202 -17.04 6.33 -4.55
CA PHE A 202 -16.49 6.75 -3.27
C PHE A 202 -16.24 8.26 -3.16
N GLU A 203 -16.71 9.05 -4.11
CA GLU A 203 -16.56 10.51 -4.14
C GLU A 203 -17.05 11.16 -2.84
N ASP A 204 -18.21 10.76 -2.33
CA ASP A 204 -18.82 11.30 -1.12
C ASP A 204 -18.37 10.58 0.17
N HIS A 205 -17.36 9.69 0.08
CA HIS A 205 -16.85 8.91 1.22
C HIS A 205 -15.43 9.37 1.62
N PRO A 206 -15.26 10.45 2.41
CA PRO A 206 -13.94 11.01 2.75
C PRO A 206 -13.06 10.08 3.59
N ASN A 207 -13.61 9.02 4.13
CA ASN A 207 -12.95 7.95 4.87
C ASN A 207 -12.29 6.89 3.97
N VAL A 208 -12.36 7.03 2.63
CA VAL A 208 -11.68 6.16 1.67
C VAL A 208 -10.47 6.89 1.08
N LEU A 209 -9.26 6.40 1.27
CA LEU A 209 -8.03 6.85 0.60
C LEU A 209 -7.65 5.90 -0.53
N PHE A 210 -7.14 6.47 -1.62
CA PHE A 210 -6.66 5.73 -2.78
C PHE A 210 -5.13 5.70 -2.75
N GLU A 211 -4.56 4.50 -2.74
CA GLU A 211 -3.13 4.30 -2.61
C GLU A 211 -2.51 3.91 -3.97
N THR A 212 -1.38 4.53 -4.34
CA THR A 212 -0.86 4.58 -5.72
C THR A 212 0.10 3.45 -6.11
N SER A 213 0.39 2.48 -5.22
CA SER A 213 1.40 1.46 -5.51
C SER A 213 1.06 0.61 -6.74
N VAL A 214 2.04 0.40 -7.60
CA VAL A 214 2.00 -0.51 -8.76
C VAL A 214 0.77 -0.31 -9.66
N VAL A 215 0.23 0.91 -9.70
CA VAL A 215 -0.89 1.28 -10.58
C VAL A 215 -0.37 1.63 -11.98
N ARG A 216 -1.09 1.23 -13.02
CA ARG A 216 -0.72 1.57 -14.41
C ARG A 216 -0.77 3.09 -14.63
N ALA A 217 0.17 3.63 -15.40
CA ALA A 217 0.27 5.07 -15.64
C ALA A 217 -1.03 5.72 -16.11
N LYS A 218 -1.80 5.06 -16.99
CA LYS A 218 -3.11 5.56 -17.44
C LYS A 218 -4.15 5.65 -16.32
N ASP A 219 -4.13 4.70 -15.39
CA ASP A 219 -5.10 4.64 -14.29
C ASP A 219 -4.71 5.66 -13.19
N LEU A 220 -3.42 5.89 -12.97
CA LEU A 220 -2.94 7.00 -12.16
C LEU A 220 -3.34 8.35 -12.74
N TYR A 221 -3.20 8.53 -14.06
CA TYR A 221 -3.63 9.76 -14.73
C TYR A 221 -5.14 10.00 -14.54
N VAL A 222 -5.97 8.96 -14.70
CA VAL A 222 -7.42 9.05 -14.43
C VAL A 222 -7.66 9.43 -12.97
N LEU A 223 -6.99 8.77 -12.02
CA LEU A 223 -7.12 9.04 -10.59
C LEU A 223 -6.83 10.53 -10.28
N PHE A 224 -5.66 11.02 -10.70
CA PHE A 224 -5.25 12.41 -10.44
C PHE A 224 -6.06 13.46 -11.20
N SER A 225 -6.66 13.10 -12.34
CA SER A 225 -7.51 14.00 -13.11
C SER A 225 -8.94 14.11 -12.56
N THR A 226 -9.36 13.18 -11.68
CA THR A 226 -10.78 13.08 -11.30
C THR A 226 -11.03 13.12 -9.79
N LEU A 227 -10.02 12.76 -8.98
CA LEU A 227 -10.16 12.72 -7.52
C LEU A 227 -9.40 13.90 -6.87
N ASP A 228 -9.97 14.44 -5.79
CA ASP A 228 -9.29 15.42 -4.95
C ASP A 228 -7.94 14.84 -4.46
N PRO A 229 -6.80 15.52 -4.70
CA PRO A 229 -5.48 15.05 -4.28
C PRO A 229 -5.36 14.76 -2.77
N SER A 230 -6.19 15.36 -1.93
CA SER A 230 -6.24 15.09 -0.48
C SER A 230 -6.70 13.67 -0.14
N ARG A 231 -7.24 12.95 -1.12
CA ARG A 231 -7.74 11.57 -1.03
C ARG A 231 -6.75 10.54 -1.57
N ILE A 232 -5.58 10.96 -2.05
CA ILE A 232 -4.57 10.11 -2.67
C ILE A 232 -3.36 10.02 -1.75
N SER A 233 -2.80 8.81 -1.61
CA SER A 233 -1.60 8.54 -0.83
C SER A 233 -0.61 7.71 -1.61
N TYR A 234 0.67 8.03 -1.48
CA TYR A 234 1.75 7.26 -2.06
C TYR A 234 1.92 5.90 -1.36
N GLY A 235 2.25 4.85 -2.12
CA GLY A 235 2.71 3.57 -1.66
C GLY A 235 3.67 2.91 -2.64
N SER A 236 4.56 2.05 -2.14
CA SER A 236 5.56 1.37 -2.95
C SER A 236 5.18 -0.04 -3.36
N ASP A 237 4.45 -0.76 -2.51
CA ASP A 237 4.19 -2.20 -2.60
C ASP A 237 5.50 -3.04 -2.62
N ILE A 238 6.56 -2.57 -1.95
CA ILE A 238 7.80 -3.34 -1.84
C ILE A 238 7.53 -4.67 -1.11
N PRO A 239 8.02 -5.84 -1.61
CA PRO A 239 9.02 -6.06 -2.65
C PRO A 239 8.46 -6.25 -4.08
N TYR A 240 7.19 -6.04 -4.33
CA TYR A 240 6.58 -6.19 -5.67
C TYR A 240 6.81 -4.95 -6.54
N GLY A 241 6.85 -3.76 -5.93
CA GLY A 241 7.30 -2.52 -6.53
C GLY A 241 8.71 -2.11 -6.06
N ASP A 242 9.23 -1.01 -6.61
CA ASP A 242 10.45 -0.35 -6.18
C ASP A 242 10.23 1.16 -6.07
N PHE A 243 11.00 1.83 -5.22
CA PHE A 243 10.81 3.26 -4.94
C PHE A 243 11.03 4.17 -6.15
N PRO A 244 12.09 4.01 -6.95
CA PRO A 244 12.27 4.85 -8.14
C PRO A 244 11.09 4.76 -9.11
N SER A 245 10.62 3.56 -9.41
CA SER A 245 9.55 3.35 -10.38
C SER A 245 8.19 3.82 -9.86
N THR A 246 7.85 3.53 -8.62
CA THR A 246 6.53 3.87 -8.06
C THR A 246 6.42 5.37 -7.74
N LEU A 247 7.49 6.01 -7.23
CA LEU A 247 7.54 7.46 -7.06
C LEU A 247 7.47 8.17 -8.41
N HIS A 248 8.25 7.71 -9.40
CA HIS A 248 8.20 8.27 -10.74
C HIS A 248 6.79 8.17 -11.35
N ALA A 249 6.16 7.00 -11.29
CA ALA A 249 4.83 6.81 -11.84
C ALA A 249 3.79 7.73 -11.16
N THR A 250 3.85 7.85 -9.84
CA THR A 250 2.96 8.72 -9.05
C THR A 250 3.17 10.19 -9.40
N LEU A 251 4.42 10.68 -9.36
CA LEU A 251 4.75 12.09 -9.62
C LEU A 251 4.53 12.49 -11.08
N ALA A 252 4.88 11.62 -12.05
CA ALA A 252 4.67 11.88 -13.46
C ALA A 252 3.18 11.92 -13.83
N ALA A 253 2.36 11.06 -13.23
CA ALA A 253 0.92 11.09 -13.46
C ALA A 253 0.26 12.31 -12.82
N ALA A 254 0.71 12.72 -11.63
CA ALA A 254 0.26 13.95 -10.97
C ALA A 254 0.59 15.19 -11.81
N ASP A 255 1.83 15.31 -12.27
CA ASP A 255 2.31 16.39 -13.15
C ASP A 255 1.50 16.45 -14.46
N ALA A 256 1.32 15.31 -15.13
CA ALA A 256 0.55 15.20 -16.37
C ALA A 256 -0.95 15.54 -16.19
N ALA A 257 -1.52 15.28 -15.02
CA ALA A 257 -2.89 15.63 -14.68
C ALA A 257 -3.06 17.10 -14.22
N GLY A 258 -1.94 17.85 -14.10
CA GLY A 258 -1.96 19.23 -13.64
C GLY A 258 -2.22 19.39 -12.15
N VAL A 259 -1.86 18.40 -11.34
CA VAL A 259 -1.91 18.50 -9.87
C VAL A 259 -0.92 19.57 -9.42
N PRO A 260 -1.35 20.58 -8.64
CA PRO A 260 -0.45 21.65 -8.20
C PRO A 260 0.62 21.12 -7.23
N ASP A 261 1.83 21.68 -7.29
CA ASP A 261 2.97 21.26 -6.46
C ASP A 261 2.67 21.34 -4.96
N GLU A 262 1.79 22.25 -4.54
CA GLU A 262 1.34 22.41 -3.16
C GLU A 262 0.56 21.19 -2.63
N ALA A 263 0.03 20.34 -3.51
CA ALA A 263 -0.67 19.10 -3.13
C ALA A 263 0.30 17.93 -2.92
N LEU A 264 1.51 17.99 -3.49
CA LEU A 264 2.49 16.87 -3.41
C LEU A 264 2.86 16.49 -1.98
N PRO A 265 3.08 17.41 -1.02
CA PRO A 265 3.32 17.05 0.37
C PRO A 265 2.18 16.24 0.99
N GLY A 266 0.93 16.53 0.60
CA GLY A 266 -0.24 15.76 1.00
C GLY A 266 -0.18 14.33 0.47
N ILE A 267 0.03 14.17 -0.84
CA ILE A 267 0.08 12.86 -1.52
C ILE A 267 1.24 12.01 -1.00
N LEU A 268 2.43 12.60 -0.87
CA LEU A 268 3.64 11.87 -0.48
C LEU A 268 3.66 11.49 1.02
N SER A 269 2.94 12.22 1.88
CA SER A 269 2.98 11.98 3.33
C SER A 269 1.72 12.41 4.07
N GLY A 270 1.27 13.66 3.90
CA GLY A 270 0.29 14.30 4.79
C GLY A 270 -1.06 13.57 4.84
N ASN A 271 -1.54 13.08 3.70
CA ASN A 271 -2.86 12.46 3.59
C ASN A 271 -2.96 11.15 4.39
N ILE A 272 -1.92 10.33 4.40
CA ILE A 272 -1.91 9.12 5.21
C ILE A 272 -1.46 9.39 6.65
N ARG A 273 -0.53 10.34 6.86
CA ARG A 273 0.01 10.70 8.18
C ARG A 273 -1.09 11.12 9.15
N ARG A 274 -2.11 11.86 8.70
CA ARG A 274 -3.23 12.31 9.54
C ARG A 274 -4.03 11.17 10.18
N TRP A 275 -3.92 9.96 9.66
CA TRP A 275 -4.55 8.76 10.22
C TRP A 275 -3.72 8.11 11.33
N PHE A 276 -2.45 8.53 11.48
CA PHE A 276 -1.48 7.98 12.44
C PHE A 276 -0.73 9.11 13.16
N PRO A 277 -1.41 9.88 14.00
CA PRO A 277 -0.82 10.99 14.76
C PRO A 277 0.29 10.54 15.70
#